data_c852c16b0997a18deb39dc0ac76fc0bf
#
_entry.id   c852c16b0997a18deb39dc0ac76fc0bf
#
_cell.length_a   1.000
_cell.length_b   1.000
_cell.length_c   1.000
_cell.angle_alpha   90.00
_cell.angle_beta   90.00
_cell.angle_gamma   90.00
#
_symmetry.space_group_name_H-M   'P 1'
#
loop_
_entity.id
_entity.type
_entity.pdbx_description
1 polymer ?
#
loop_
_entity_poly.entity_id
_entity_poly.type
_entity_poly.pdbx_seq_one_letter_code
_entity_poly.pdbx_strand_id
1 'polypeptide(L)'
;MQGFVHIVDDNATFRKTIGGRLEQFGYEVSTYPSAQHLLDSLPSDGVPSCILLDVRLPGMSGPDLQDRLIELGSTLPIIFLTGYSDIPTTVRTIKAGGQDFLIKPVLSDQLLQSVERAIAHHSAVLNLKHTRDVVLSHIATLTPRERQVFDFVIQGKTNKEIARAIGGSERTIKAHRHRVMEKMQVQSLAELVSFAARVGVVAFDN
;
A
#
# COMPACT_ATOMS: atom_id res chain seq x y z
N MET A 1 -18.19 -3.67 4.53
CA MET A 1 -17.47 -4.69 3.71
C MET A 1 -16.20 -5.06 4.45
N GLN A 2 -15.94 -6.35 4.61
CA GLN A 2 -14.72 -6.80 5.30
C GLN A 2 -13.47 -6.75 4.39
N GLY A 3 -13.63 -6.68 3.08
CA GLY A 3 -12.56 -6.61 2.09
C GLY A 3 -12.78 -7.56 0.91
N PHE A 4 -11.83 -7.60 -0.02
CA PHE A 4 -11.91 -8.37 -1.26
C PHE A 4 -10.85 -9.48 -1.29
N VAL A 5 -11.23 -10.69 -1.71
CA VAL A 5 -10.32 -11.83 -1.81
C VAL A 5 -10.27 -12.38 -3.24
N HIS A 6 -9.08 -12.39 -3.82
CA HIS A 6 -8.80 -12.95 -5.14
C HIS A 6 -8.26 -14.37 -4.99
N ILE A 7 -8.96 -15.38 -5.52
CA ILE A 7 -8.55 -16.79 -5.42
C ILE A 7 -8.01 -17.25 -6.77
N VAL A 8 -6.72 -17.60 -6.80
CA VAL A 8 -6.04 -18.11 -8.00
C VAL A 8 -5.64 -19.56 -7.76
N ASP A 9 -6.34 -20.48 -8.43
CA ASP A 9 -6.16 -21.94 -8.27
C ASP A 9 -6.72 -22.60 -9.53
N ASP A 10 -6.12 -23.65 -10.05
CA ASP A 10 -6.61 -24.34 -11.25
C ASP A 10 -7.80 -25.26 -10.97
N ASN A 11 -7.97 -25.70 -9.70
CA ASN A 11 -9.06 -26.55 -9.27
C ASN A 11 -10.37 -25.78 -9.05
N ALA A 12 -11.33 -25.91 -9.97
CA ALA A 12 -12.61 -25.22 -9.92
C ALA A 12 -13.43 -25.54 -8.65
N THR A 13 -13.39 -26.79 -8.18
CA THR A 13 -14.11 -27.23 -6.97
C THR A 13 -13.51 -26.55 -5.73
N PHE A 14 -12.20 -26.46 -5.65
CA PHE A 14 -11.49 -25.77 -4.57
C PHE A 14 -11.87 -24.27 -4.54
N ARG A 15 -11.78 -23.57 -5.70
CA ARG A 15 -12.16 -22.17 -5.82
C ARG A 15 -13.59 -21.92 -5.34
N LYS A 16 -14.55 -22.77 -5.80
CA LYS A 16 -15.97 -22.65 -5.40
C LYS A 16 -16.16 -22.86 -3.90
N THR A 17 -15.49 -23.85 -3.32
CA THR A 17 -15.62 -24.20 -1.90
C THR A 17 -15.04 -23.11 -1.01
N ILE A 18 -13.83 -22.62 -1.31
CA ILE A 18 -13.19 -21.57 -0.54
C ILE A 18 -13.89 -20.23 -0.73
N GLY A 19 -14.29 -19.91 -1.97
CA GLY A 19 -15.02 -18.68 -2.27
C GLY A 19 -16.35 -18.61 -1.52
N GLY A 20 -17.19 -19.63 -1.62
CA GLY A 20 -18.47 -19.66 -0.90
C GLY A 20 -18.32 -19.59 0.62
N ARG A 21 -17.22 -20.13 1.16
CA ARG A 21 -16.91 -20.02 2.59
C ARG A 21 -16.57 -18.56 2.98
N LEU A 22 -15.74 -17.88 2.19
CA LEU A 22 -15.38 -16.48 2.44
C LEU A 22 -16.57 -15.55 2.29
N GLU A 23 -17.44 -15.77 1.28
CA GLU A 23 -18.68 -15.01 1.09
C GLU A 23 -19.62 -15.12 2.29
N GLN A 24 -19.72 -16.30 2.94
CA GLN A 24 -20.50 -16.50 4.17
C GLN A 24 -19.97 -15.63 5.34
N PHE A 25 -18.69 -15.29 5.34
CA PHE A 25 -18.08 -14.39 6.31
C PHE A 25 -18.06 -12.91 5.87
N GLY A 26 -18.73 -12.58 4.77
CA GLY A 26 -18.93 -11.20 4.31
C GLY A 26 -17.80 -10.60 3.48
N TYR A 27 -16.89 -11.44 2.95
CA TYR A 27 -15.89 -11.01 1.97
C TYR A 27 -16.48 -11.00 0.55
N GLU A 28 -16.04 -10.06 -0.27
CA GLU A 28 -16.24 -10.15 -1.71
C GLU A 28 -15.16 -11.05 -2.32
N VAL A 29 -15.54 -11.90 -3.27
CA VAL A 29 -14.63 -12.90 -3.83
C VAL A 29 -14.62 -12.84 -5.36
N SER A 30 -13.41 -12.83 -5.95
CA SER A 30 -13.21 -13.15 -7.36
C SER A 30 -12.31 -14.37 -7.51
N THR A 31 -12.61 -15.21 -8.51
CA THR A 31 -11.86 -16.45 -8.73
C THR A 31 -11.24 -16.49 -10.12
N TYR A 32 -10.01 -16.99 -10.20
CA TYR A 32 -9.20 -17.05 -11.42
C TYR A 32 -8.66 -18.47 -11.61
N PRO A 33 -8.85 -19.09 -12.80
CA PRO A 33 -8.37 -20.44 -13.07
C PRO A 33 -6.86 -20.52 -13.33
N SER A 34 -6.18 -19.39 -13.52
CA SER A 34 -4.73 -19.33 -13.74
C SER A 34 -4.16 -17.94 -13.38
N ALA A 35 -2.84 -17.89 -13.26
CA ALA A 35 -2.09 -16.64 -13.08
C ALA A 35 -2.39 -15.61 -14.18
N GLN A 36 -2.48 -16.03 -15.44
CA GLN A 36 -2.76 -15.14 -16.57
C GLN A 36 -4.13 -14.48 -16.46
N HIS A 37 -5.17 -15.19 -16.03
CA HIS A 37 -6.50 -14.60 -15.84
C HIS A 37 -6.51 -13.50 -14.77
N LEU A 38 -5.71 -13.65 -13.70
CA LEU A 38 -5.54 -12.57 -12.71
C LEU A 38 -4.82 -11.36 -13.34
N LEU A 39 -3.74 -11.59 -14.09
CA LEU A 39 -2.97 -10.51 -14.73
C LEU A 39 -3.80 -9.73 -15.77
N ASP A 40 -4.67 -10.43 -16.52
CA ASP A 40 -5.56 -9.81 -17.51
C ASP A 40 -6.68 -8.95 -16.86
N SER A 41 -6.93 -9.16 -15.57
CA SER A 41 -7.99 -8.51 -14.80
C SER A 41 -7.45 -7.99 -13.47
N LEU A 42 -6.26 -7.38 -13.48
CA LEU A 42 -5.62 -6.90 -12.26
C LEU A 42 -6.59 -6.07 -11.41
N PRO A 43 -6.72 -6.41 -10.12
CA PRO A 43 -7.56 -5.66 -9.21
C PRO A 43 -7.15 -4.19 -9.15
N SER A 44 -8.13 -3.29 -9.13
CA SER A 44 -7.87 -1.86 -8.95
C SER A 44 -7.38 -1.58 -7.54
N ASP A 45 -6.35 -0.76 -7.40
CA ASP A 45 -5.93 -0.20 -6.12
C ASP A 45 -7.06 0.65 -5.52
N GLY A 46 -7.49 0.36 -4.33
CA GLY A 46 -8.49 1.21 -3.63
C GLY A 46 -9.36 0.48 -2.61
N VAL A 47 -9.52 -0.83 -2.76
CA VAL A 47 -10.26 -1.66 -1.79
C VAL A 47 -9.27 -2.57 -1.06
N PRO A 48 -9.32 -2.64 0.29
CA PRO A 48 -8.51 -3.59 1.04
C PRO A 48 -8.72 -5.02 0.53
N SER A 49 -7.66 -5.65 0.03
CA SER A 49 -7.76 -6.92 -0.70
C SER A 49 -6.57 -7.83 -0.40
N CYS A 50 -6.70 -9.12 -0.69
CA CYS A 50 -5.58 -10.08 -0.69
C CYS A 50 -5.75 -11.12 -1.81
N ILE A 51 -4.66 -11.84 -2.10
CA ILE A 51 -4.64 -12.94 -3.07
C ILE A 51 -4.42 -14.25 -2.31
N LEU A 52 -5.30 -15.22 -2.50
CA LEU A 52 -5.07 -16.63 -2.19
C LEU A 52 -4.52 -17.29 -3.45
N LEU A 53 -3.29 -17.74 -3.42
CA LEU A 53 -2.55 -18.17 -4.61
C LEU A 53 -2.03 -19.60 -4.48
N ASP A 54 -2.47 -20.48 -5.36
CA ASP A 54 -1.82 -21.81 -5.43
C ASP A 54 -0.37 -21.69 -5.88
N VAL A 55 0.51 -22.40 -5.20
CA VAL A 55 1.93 -22.52 -5.57
C VAL A 55 2.06 -23.21 -6.94
N ARG A 56 1.23 -24.23 -7.21
CA ARG A 56 1.28 -25.01 -8.45
C ARG A 56 0.14 -24.62 -9.39
N LEU A 57 0.43 -23.79 -10.35
CA LEU A 57 -0.47 -23.43 -11.42
C LEU A 57 0.08 -23.87 -12.78
N PRO A 58 -0.75 -24.27 -13.73
CA PRO A 58 -0.31 -24.56 -15.09
C PRO A 58 0.17 -23.28 -15.80
N GLY A 59 1.27 -23.42 -16.53
CA GLY A 59 1.89 -22.33 -17.29
C GLY A 59 2.77 -21.44 -16.42
N MET A 60 2.22 -20.52 -15.66
CA MET A 60 2.93 -19.63 -14.75
C MET A 60 2.71 -20.09 -13.32
N SER A 61 3.77 -20.42 -12.57
CA SER A 61 3.67 -20.85 -11.17
C SER A 61 3.25 -19.69 -10.24
N GLY A 62 2.81 -20.02 -9.01
CA GLY A 62 2.50 -19.02 -7.99
C GLY A 62 3.68 -18.09 -7.69
N PRO A 63 4.90 -18.59 -7.48
CA PRO A 63 6.09 -17.75 -7.32
C PRO A 63 6.36 -16.82 -8.51
N ASP A 64 6.23 -17.30 -9.75
CA ASP A 64 6.44 -16.47 -10.95
C ASP A 64 5.38 -15.35 -11.03
N LEU A 65 4.14 -15.63 -10.64
CA LEU A 65 3.09 -14.62 -10.54
C LEU A 65 3.41 -13.58 -9.45
N GLN A 66 3.95 -13.98 -8.31
CA GLN A 66 4.39 -13.06 -7.26
C GLN A 66 5.45 -12.09 -7.81
N ASP A 67 6.48 -12.60 -8.46
CA ASP A 67 7.54 -11.79 -9.06
C ASP A 67 6.95 -10.80 -10.08
N ARG A 68 6.01 -11.27 -10.91
CA ARG A 68 5.34 -10.41 -11.90
C ARG A 68 4.48 -9.32 -11.26
N LEU A 69 3.76 -9.60 -10.18
CA LEU A 69 2.99 -8.61 -9.43
C LEU A 69 3.90 -7.56 -8.79
N ILE A 70 5.06 -7.96 -8.27
CA ILE A 70 6.07 -7.03 -7.73
C ILE A 70 6.60 -6.10 -8.83
N GLU A 71 6.95 -6.63 -10.00
CA GLU A 71 7.38 -5.82 -11.16
C GLU A 71 6.32 -4.80 -11.59
N LEU A 72 5.04 -5.16 -11.49
CA LEU A 72 3.91 -4.27 -11.80
C LEU A 72 3.60 -3.27 -10.68
N GLY A 73 4.34 -3.30 -9.56
CA GLY A 73 4.15 -2.40 -8.42
C GLY A 73 2.90 -2.71 -7.59
N SER A 74 2.35 -3.93 -7.69
CA SER A 74 1.20 -4.35 -6.87
C SER A 74 1.59 -4.40 -5.40
N THR A 75 0.69 -3.89 -4.55
CA THR A 75 0.83 -3.94 -3.08
C THR A 75 -0.05 -5.00 -2.44
N LEU A 76 -0.72 -5.83 -3.25
CA LEU A 76 -1.63 -6.87 -2.78
C LEU A 76 -0.85 -7.95 -2.01
N PRO A 77 -1.20 -8.22 -0.75
CA PRO A 77 -0.60 -9.29 0.01
C PRO A 77 -1.01 -10.65 -0.57
N ILE A 78 -0.05 -11.57 -0.64
CA ILE A 78 -0.24 -12.92 -1.17
C ILE A 78 -0.18 -13.92 -0.02
N ILE A 79 -1.21 -14.76 0.08
CA ILE A 79 -1.28 -15.94 0.93
C ILE A 79 -1.15 -17.16 0.02
N PHE A 80 -0.07 -17.90 0.16
CA PHE A 80 0.16 -19.08 -0.66
C PHE A 80 -0.66 -20.28 -0.18
N LEU A 81 -1.25 -20.99 -1.14
CA LEU A 81 -1.91 -22.29 -0.92
C LEU A 81 -0.96 -23.38 -1.41
N THR A 82 -0.62 -24.33 -0.55
CA THR A 82 0.42 -25.32 -0.86
C THR A 82 0.02 -26.73 -0.42
N GLY A 83 0.48 -27.73 -1.17
CA GLY A 83 0.49 -29.12 -0.69
C GLY A 83 1.72 -29.41 0.18
N TYR A 84 1.70 -30.52 0.91
CA TYR A 84 2.83 -30.94 1.77
C TYR A 84 4.16 -31.05 1.04
N SER A 85 4.16 -31.39 -0.25
CA SER A 85 5.37 -31.56 -1.06
C SER A 85 6.05 -30.24 -1.44
N ASP A 86 5.41 -29.10 -1.24
CA ASP A 86 5.86 -27.79 -1.74
C ASP A 86 6.40 -26.85 -0.64
N ILE A 87 6.52 -27.34 0.59
CA ILE A 87 7.01 -26.55 1.73
C ILE A 87 8.33 -25.83 1.46
N PRO A 88 9.37 -26.46 0.85
CA PRO A 88 10.62 -25.76 0.53
C PRO A 88 10.43 -24.57 -0.40
N THR A 89 9.55 -24.67 -1.40
CA THR A 89 9.21 -23.58 -2.31
C THR A 89 8.48 -22.47 -1.57
N THR A 90 7.54 -22.81 -0.69
CA THR A 90 6.77 -21.88 0.13
C THR A 90 7.66 -21.04 1.05
N VAL A 91 8.67 -21.65 1.69
CA VAL A 91 9.62 -20.89 2.53
C VAL A 91 10.38 -19.85 1.71
N ARG A 92 10.71 -20.14 0.46
CA ARG A 92 11.39 -19.21 -0.43
C ARG A 92 10.46 -18.04 -0.84
N THR A 93 9.19 -18.31 -1.15
CA THR A 93 8.22 -17.28 -1.54
C THR A 93 7.86 -16.35 -0.39
N ILE A 94 7.78 -16.85 0.84
CA ILE A 94 7.61 -16.00 2.04
C ILE A 94 8.80 -15.05 2.20
N LYS A 95 10.04 -15.54 2.05
CA LYS A 95 11.24 -14.68 2.10
C LYS A 95 11.27 -13.64 0.98
N ALA A 96 10.61 -13.89 -0.14
CA ALA A 96 10.46 -12.96 -1.25
C ALA A 96 9.28 -11.96 -1.09
N GLY A 97 8.61 -11.93 0.10
CA GLY A 97 7.55 -10.97 0.40
C GLY A 97 6.13 -11.55 0.42
N GLY A 98 5.96 -12.87 0.36
CA GLY A 98 4.67 -13.51 0.63
C GLY A 98 4.22 -13.23 2.08
N GLN A 99 2.95 -12.91 2.27
CA GLN A 99 2.40 -12.54 3.59
C GLN A 99 2.26 -13.75 4.51
N ASP A 100 1.79 -14.88 3.97
CA ASP A 100 1.50 -16.10 4.74
C ASP A 100 1.39 -17.31 3.80
N PHE A 101 1.23 -18.51 4.37
CA PHE A 101 0.91 -19.71 3.61
C PHE A 101 -0.06 -20.62 4.36
N LEU A 102 -0.87 -21.36 3.61
CA LEU A 102 -1.84 -22.32 4.12
C LEU A 102 -1.63 -23.68 3.43
N ILE A 103 -1.60 -24.75 4.22
CA ILE A 103 -1.44 -26.10 3.70
C ILE A 103 -2.82 -26.67 3.35
N LYS A 104 -2.97 -27.19 2.14
CA LYS A 104 -4.18 -27.91 1.72
C LYS A 104 -4.23 -29.32 2.37
N PRO A 105 -5.37 -29.74 2.96
CA PRO A 105 -6.67 -29.08 3.01
C PRO A 105 -6.72 -27.91 4.02
N VAL A 106 -7.28 -26.77 3.59
CA VAL A 106 -7.29 -25.54 4.37
C VAL A 106 -8.39 -25.55 5.42
N LEU A 107 -8.03 -25.37 6.69
CA LEU A 107 -8.96 -25.24 7.80
C LEU A 107 -9.60 -23.84 7.82
N SER A 108 -10.89 -23.77 8.16
CA SER A 108 -11.65 -22.51 8.15
C SER A 108 -11.05 -21.41 9.00
N ASP A 109 -10.66 -21.76 10.25
CA ASP A 109 -10.12 -20.79 11.20
C ASP A 109 -8.78 -20.22 10.73
N GLN A 110 -7.90 -21.08 10.17
CA GLN A 110 -6.63 -20.65 9.61
C GLN A 110 -6.81 -19.76 8.38
N LEU A 111 -7.75 -20.11 7.50
CA LEU A 111 -8.10 -19.31 6.33
C LEU A 111 -8.53 -17.89 6.74
N LEU A 112 -9.49 -17.80 7.66
CA LEU A 112 -10.04 -16.52 8.11
C LEU A 112 -8.97 -15.65 8.77
N GLN A 113 -8.20 -16.20 9.70
CA GLN A 113 -7.13 -15.47 10.36
C GLN A 113 -6.08 -14.92 9.37
N SER A 114 -5.68 -15.73 8.38
CA SER A 114 -4.70 -15.29 7.38
C SER A 114 -5.27 -14.20 6.48
N VAL A 115 -6.53 -14.35 6.02
CA VAL A 115 -7.22 -13.35 5.20
C VAL A 115 -7.41 -12.04 5.97
N GLU A 116 -7.86 -12.10 7.23
CA GLU A 116 -8.02 -10.90 8.07
C GLU A 116 -6.71 -10.14 8.24
N ARG A 117 -5.61 -10.84 8.56
CA ARG A 117 -4.29 -10.21 8.69
C ARG A 117 -3.82 -9.58 7.39
N ALA A 118 -4.00 -10.28 6.27
CA ALA A 118 -3.60 -9.78 4.96
C ALA A 118 -4.40 -8.53 4.56
N ILE A 119 -5.71 -8.55 4.72
CA ILE A 119 -6.58 -7.40 4.41
C ILE A 119 -6.27 -6.21 5.33
N ALA A 120 -6.06 -6.45 6.64
CA ALA A 120 -5.66 -5.39 7.57
C ALA A 120 -4.32 -4.76 7.18
N HIS A 121 -3.34 -5.59 6.77
CA HIS A 121 -2.05 -5.11 6.25
C HIS A 121 -2.24 -4.24 5.00
N HIS A 122 -2.99 -4.71 4.00
CA HIS A 122 -3.24 -3.94 2.78
C HIS A 122 -4.00 -2.64 3.05
N SER A 123 -4.98 -2.66 3.96
CA SER A 123 -5.69 -1.46 4.40
C SER A 123 -4.73 -0.40 4.95
N ALA A 124 -3.75 -0.81 5.78
CA ALA A 124 -2.74 0.10 6.31
C ALA A 124 -1.85 0.69 5.20
N VAL A 125 -1.43 -0.13 4.22
CA VAL A 125 -0.65 0.31 3.05
C VAL A 125 -1.43 1.33 2.22
N LEU A 126 -2.72 1.06 1.93
CA LEU A 126 -3.59 1.98 1.18
C LEU A 126 -3.79 3.31 1.91
N ASN A 127 -3.98 3.29 3.23
CA ASN A 127 -4.11 4.49 4.05
C ASN A 127 -2.84 5.35 4.02
N LEU A 128 -1.66 4.71 4.08
CA LEU A 128 -0.37 5.42 3.97
C LEU A 128 -0.22 6.05 2.57
N LYS A 129 -0.53 5.30 1.50
CA LYS A 129 -0.51 5.80 0.12
C LYS A 129 -1.45 6.99 -0.04
N HIS A 130 -2.71 6.86 0.40
CA HIS A 130 -3.69 7.93 0.34
C HIS A 130 -3.22 9.19 1.10
N THR A 131 -2.72 9.03 2.33
CA THR A 131 -2.19 10.15 3.12
C THR A 131 -1.04 10.84 2.39
N ARG A 132 -0.13 10.07 1.78
CA ARG A 132 0.98 10.61 0.98
C ARG A 132 0.47 11.41 -0.23
N ASP A 133 -0.48 10.86 -0.97
CA ASP A 133 -1.03 11.47 -2.18
C ASP A 133 -1.76 12.79 -1.84
N VAL A 134 -2.49 12.84 -0.74
CA VAL A 134 -3.11 14.07 -0.21
C VAL A 134 -2.06 15.13 0.09
N VAL A 135 -0.98 14.79 0.80
CA VAL A 135 0.11 15.73 1.11
C VAL A 135 0.79 16.24 -0.16
N LEU A 136 1.08 15.35 -1.11
CA LEU A 136 1.69 15.73 -2.39
C LEU A 136 0.77 16.65 -3.21
N SER A 137 -0.54 16.41 -3.19
CA SER A 137 -1.51 17.29 -3.86
C SER A 137 -1.51 18.69 -3.26
N HIS A 138 -1.45 18.84 -1.94
CA HIS A 138 -1.33 20.14 -1.28
C HIS A 138 -0.02 20.86 -1.65
N ILE A 139 1.11 20.13 -1.64
CA ILE A 139 2.41 20.66 -2.05
C ILE A 139 2.36 21.18 -3.50
N ALA A 140 1.67 20.47 -4.40
CA ALA A 140 1.53 20.87 -5.80
C ALA A 140 0.75 22.19 -5.99
N THR A 141 -0.05 22.61 -5.01
CA THR A 141 -0.77 23.90 -5.05
C THR A 141 0.11 25.11 -4.70
N LEU A 142 1.32 24.87 -4.15
CA LEU A 142 2.21 25.95 -3.76
C LEU A 142 2.80 26.65 -4.99
N THR A 143 2.77 27.97 -4.98
CA THR A 143 3.54 28.75 -5.96
C THR A 143 5.04 28.53 -5.78
N PRO A 144 5.89 28.83 -6.78
CA PRO A 144 7.35 28.67 -6.65
C PRO A 144 7.92 29.37 -5.42
N ARG A 145 7.36 30.55 -5.06
CA ARG A 145 7.82 31.32 -3.90
C ARG A 145 7.35 30.71 -2.58
N GLU A 146 6.12 30.20 -2.52
CA GLU A 146 5.60 29.48 -1.37
C GLU A 146 6.33 28.17 -1.16
N ARG A 147 6.70 27.47 -2.24
CA ARG A 147 7.51 26.25 -2.18
C ARG A 147 8.90 26.52 -1.58
N GLN A 148 9.60 27.56 -2.01
CA GLN A 148 10.87 27.96 -1.39
C GLN A 148 10.71 28.23 0.12
N VAL A 149 9.64 28.96 0.50
CA VAL A 149 9.37 29.21 1.93
C VAL A 149 9.05 27.93 2.67
N PHE A 150 8.24 27.03 2.11
CA PHE A 150 7.96 25.71 2.68
C PHE A 150 9.23 24.92 2.96
N ASP A 151 10.15 24.81 1.98
CA ASP A 151 11.39 24.05 2.10
C ASP A 151 12.28 24.57 3.24
N PHE A 152 12.33 25.87 3.49
CA PHE A 152 13.05 26.46 4.62
C PHE A 152 12.31 26.28 5.95
N VAL A 153 10.99 26.37 5.94
CA VAL A 153 10.16 26.23 7.15
C VAL A 153 10.26 24.84 7.75
N ILE A 154 10.24 23.80 6.91
CA ILE A 154 10.39 22.41 7.37
C ILE A 154 11.81 22.13 7.92
N GLN A 155 12.81 22.91 7.53
CA GLN A 155 14.17 22.88 8.09
C GLN A 155 14.30 23.69 9.41
N GLY A 156 13.19 24.25 9.94
CA GLY A 156 13.18 25.01 11.17
C GLY A 156 13.70 26.45 11.06
N LYS A 157 13.88 27.00 9.84
CA LYS A 157 14.39 28.37 9.65
C LYS A 157 13.38 29.44 10.10
N THR A 158 13.91 30.47 10.73
CA THR A 158 13.15 31.65 11.15
C THR A 158 12.80 32.56 9.95
N ASN A 159 11.80 33.43 10.09
CA ASN A 159 11.43 34.38 9.05
C ASN A 159 12.61 35.28 8.61
N LYS A 160 13.48 35.66 9.57
CA LYS A 160 14.68 36.46 9.31
C LYS A 160 15.72 35.73 8.47
N GLU A 161 15.95 34.44 8.76
CA GLU A 161 16.87 33.61 7.98
C GLU A 161 16.33 33.36 6.57
N ILE A 162 15.04 33.08 6.44
CA ILE A 162 14.38 32.88 5.14
C ILE A 162 14.46 34.17 4.32
N ALA A 163 14.13 35.33 4.91
CA ALA A 163 14.20 36.63 4.23
C ALA A 163 15.61 36.94 3.69
N ARG A 164 16.65 36.56 4.44
CA ARG A 164 18.06 36.70 3.98
C ARG A 164 18.39 35.72 2.84
N ALA A 165 17.92 34.48 2.95
CA ALA A 165 18.25 33.41 1.99
C ALA A 165 17.61 33.63 0.61
N ILE A 166 16.35 34.04 0.57
CA ILE A 166 15.59 34.10 -0.68
C ILE A 166 15.27 35.57 -1.13
N GLY A 167 15.75 36.56 -0.36
CA GLY A 167 15.48 37.98 -0.60
C GLY A 167 14.05 38.39 -0.23
N GLY A 168 13.90 39.47 0.45
CA GLY A 168 12.60 40.01 0.86
C GLY A 168 12.60 40.54 2.29
N SER A 169 11.44 41.01 2.75
CA SER A 169 11.23 41.44 4.13
C SER A 169 10.69 40.28 4.99
N GLU A 170 10.95 40.31 6.30
CA GLU A 170 10.35 39.35 7.25
C GLU A 170 8.81 39.38 7.20
N ARG A 171 8.23 40.54 6.94
CA ARG A 171 6.77 40.74 6.75
C ARG A 171 6.27 39.94 5.54
N THR A 172 7.01 39.97 4.43
CA THR A 172 6.67 39.22 3.22
C THR A 172 6.78 37.71 3.46
N ILE A 173 7.84 37.27 4.15
CA ILE A 173 7.99 35.85 4.51
C ILE A 173 6.88 35.37 5.44
N LYS A 174 6.50 36.18 6.44
CA LYS A 174 5.35 35.89 7.32
C LYS A 174 4.05 35.68 6.51
N ALA A 175 3.80 36.52 5.51
CA ALA A 175 2.64 36.37 4.63
C ALA A 175 2.70 35.07 3.78
N HIS A 176 3.88 34.71 3.22
CA HIS A 176 4.05 33.47 2.51
C HIS A 176 3.91 32.24 3.42
N ARG A 177 4.47 32.27 4.64
CA ARG A 177 4.25 31.20 5.62
C ARG A 177 2.78 30.97 5.93
N HIS A 178 2.03 32.04 6.11
CA HIS A 178 0.58 31.95 6.36
C HIS A 178 -0.13 31.23 5.21
N ARG A 179 0.15 31.62 3.96
CA ARG A 179 -0.43 30.97 2.77
C ARG A 179 0.02 29.51 2.63
N VAL A 180 1.27 29.19 2.97
CA VAL A 180 1.75 27.81 3.00
C VAL A 180 0.94 26.98 3.99
N MET A 181 0.79 27.46 5.24
CA MET A 181 0.02 26.77 6.27
C MET A 181 -1.44 26.55 5.83
N GLU A 182 -2.06 27.58 5.24
CA GLU A 182 -3.42 27.53 4.72
C GLU A 182 -3.56 26.48 3.58
N LYS A 183 -2.69 26.52 2.57
CA LYS A 183 -2.70 25.57 1.44
C LYS A 183 -2.36 24.14 1.84
N MET A 184 -1.47 23.97 2.81
CA MET A 184 -1.13 22.67 3.39
C MET A 184 -2.18 22.17 4.37
N GLN A 185 -3.21 22.98 4.70
CA GLN A 185 -4.29 22.67 5.62
C GLN A 185 -3.79 22.24 7.02
N VAL A 186 -2.73 22.89 7.52
CA VAL A 186 -2.14 22.61 8.83
C VAL A 186 -2.25 23.82 9.75
N GLN A 187 -2.39 23.56 11.05
CA GLN A 187 -2.55 24.61 12.07
C GLN A 187 -1.25 24.93 12.82
N SER A 188 -0.26 24.04 12.72
CA SER A 188 1.01 24.18 13.43
C SER A 188 2.22 23.81 12.58
N LEU A 189 3.39 24.36 12.95
CA LEU A 189 4.65 23.99 12.33
C LEU A 189 4.96 22.48 12.53
N ALA A 190 4.59 21.93 13.68
CA ALA A 190 4.80 20.51 13.97
C ALA A 190 4.01 19.62 13.01
N GLU A 191 2.77 19.98 12.69
CA GLU A 191 1.97 19.27 11.67
C GLU A 191 2.59 19.39 10.29
N LEU A 192 3.07 20.58 9.90
CA LEU A 192 3.72 20.80 8.61
C LEU A 192 4.95 19.92 8.45
N VAL A 193 5.81 19.84 9.49
CA VAL A 193 7.01 19.01 9.50
C VAL A 193 6.62 17.52 9.46
N SER A 194 5.61 17.11 10.23
CA SER A 194 5.09 15.74 10.20
C SER A 194 4.57 15.35 8.80
N PHE A 195 3.87 16.24 8.12
CA PHE A 195 3.39 16.01 6.75
C PHE A 195 4.54 15.87 5.76
N ALA A 196 5.53 16.77 5.83
CA ALA A 196 6.71 16.73 4.97
C ALA A 196 7.54 15.44 5.19
N ALA A 197 7.66 14.98 6.42
CA ALA A 197 8.33 13.72 6.76
C ALA A 197 7.64 12.49 6.15
N ARG A 198 6.29 12.45 6.17
CA ARG A 198 5.50 11.33 5.59
C ARG A 198 5.71 11.15 4.09
N VAL A 199 6.05 12.21 3.36
CA VAL A 199 6.30 12.16 1.91
C VAL A 199 7.80 12.11 1.56
N GLY A 200 8.67 12.02 2.58
CA GLY A 200 10.13 11.93 2.39
C GLY A 200 10.78 13.24 1.94
N VAL A 201 10.13 14.38 2.14
CA VAL A 201 10.69 15.71 1.81
C VAL A 201 11.64 16.19 2.91
N VAL A 202 11.53 15.66 4.13
CA VAL A 202 12.47 15.89 5.24
C VAL A 202 13.16 14.57 5.56
N ALA A 203 14.46 14.47 5.30
CA ALA A 203 15.28 13.48 5.95
C ALA A 203 15.66 14.06 7.32
N PHE A 204 15.22 13.43 8.40
CA PHE A 204 15.84 13.67 9.70
C PHE A 204 17.20 12.95 9.67
N ASP A 205 18.29 13.68 9.51
CA ASP A 205 19.61 13.15 9.80
C ASP A 205 19.62 12.73 11.30
N ASN A 206 19.69 11.42 11.52
CA ASN A 206 19.90 10.84 12.83
C ASN A 206 21.37 10.91 13.19
#